data_7d0310e4f996682841d636c312ffcdbc
#
_entry.id   7d0310e4f996682841d636c312ffcdbc
#
_cell.length_a   1.000
_cell.length_b   1.000
_cell.length_c   1.000
_cell.angle_alpha   90.00
_cell.angle_beta   90.00
_cell.angle_gamma   90.00
#
_symmetry.space_group_name_H-M   'P 1'
#
loop_
_entity.id
_entity.type
_entity.pdbx_description
1 polymer ?
#
loop_
_entity_poly.entity_id
_entity_poly.type
_entity_poly.pdbx_seq_one_letter_code
_entity_poly.pdbx_strand_id
1 'polypeptide(L)'
;MVQQPKHRKALLGTLALGLVLTAGILSSCLTGGGKAGAQPALILGIMPSVDYLPIAIASEHGFFDDSVELVRFSSPMERDAALQTGSVDGSITDYMSAMLLQSKGQELVLPLATQGSFRLAFGHNEDLMRLSDLEGKHIGLSSHTVIEYATEKALVSPKGKTLPFTPVEVQKVPIRLEMLRSGELDAAILPEPFATLAATKGLRVVSLPDGIIEHITGLAFLRKSYETKRPAVVSLIKGYNKAIAYMQETPREEWVGSIVQLLGIPPEVALQLQLPDYHPAASPDTTHFAPILEWMKTKKLVPQSYQATGLVPPLPDLQ
;
A
#
# COMPACT_ATOMS: atom_id res chain seq x y z
N MET A 1 52.27 -33.56 -18.78
CA MET A 1 52.20 -34.40 -19.96
C MET A 1 51.06 -33.86 -20.77
N VAL A 2 51.38 -33.01 -21.76
CA VAL A 2 51.08 -33.19 -23.17
C VAL A 2 49.59 -32.90 -23.47
N GLN A 3 49.08 -32.00 -24.36
CA GLN A 3 49.72 -31.10 -25.34
C GLN A 3 48.58 -30.21 -25.89
N GLN A 4 48.82 -28.91 -26.10
CA GLN A 4 48.15 -28.16 -27.16
C GLN A 4 48.77 -28.52 -28.54
N PRO A 5 48.08 -28.26 -29.64
CA PRO A 5 48.43 -27.10 -30.43
C PRO A 5 47.23 -26.46 -31.22
N LYS A 6 47.22 -25.15 -31.45
CA LYS A 6 47.84 -24.27 -32.47
C LYS A 6 47.14 -24.14 -33.80
N HIS A 7 46.78 -22.84 -34.11
CA HIS A 7 46.86 -22.09 -35.38
C HIS A 7 45.89 -22.37 -36.53
N ARG A 8 45.23 -21.32 -37.11
CA ARG A 8 45.71 -20.40 -38.16
C ARG A 8 44.62 -19.43 -38.61
N LYS A 9 44.89 -18.11 -38.55
CA LYS A 9 45.11 -17.14 -39.64
C LYS A 9 43.96 -16.95 -40.64
N ALA A 10 43.26 -15.80 -40.56
CA ALA A 10 43.39 -14.57 -41.36
C ALA A 10 43.14 -14.70 -42.88
N LEU A 11 42.18 -13.99 -43.40
CA LEU A 11 42.30 -13.28 -44.66
C LEU A 11 41.40 -12.02 -44.72
N LEU A 12 42.05 -10.92 -45.02
CA LEU A 12 41.46 -9.65 -45.41
C LEU A 12 40.79 -9.75 -46.78
N GLY A 13 39.77 -8.97 -47.03
CA GLY A 13 39.19 -8.73 -48.32
C GLY A 13 38.42 -7.42 -48.36
N THR A 14 39.13 -6.33 -48.60
CA THR A 14 38.64 -5.04 -49.01
C THR A 14 38.14 -5.10 -50.45
N LEU A 15 36.98 -4.53 -50.77
CA LEU A 15 36.79 -3.79 -52.01
C LEU A 15 35.57 -2.82 -51.96
N ALA A 16 35.79 -1.70 -52.55
CA ALA A 16 35.12 -0.43 -52.49
C ALA A 16 34.02 -0.24 -53.55
N LEU A 17 33.28 0.82 -53.38
CA LEU A 17 32.73 1.75 -54.38
C LEU A 17 31.40 1.38 -55.09
N GLY A 18 30.44 2.27 -54.93
CA GLY A 18 29.23 2.34 -55.77
C GLY A 18 28.26 3.43 -55.30
N LEU A 19 28.60 4.67 -55.57
CA LEU A 19 27.76 5.87 -55.38
C LEU A 19 26.73 5.93 -56.51
N VAL A 20 25.41 5.94 -56.22
CA VAL A 20 24.39 6.46 -57.17
C VAL A 20 23.39 7.28 -56.36
N LEU A 21 23.46 8.59 -56.56
CA LEU A 21 22.42 9.56 -56.25
C LEU A 21 21.24 9.37 -57.19
N THR A 22 20.03 9.19 -56.66
CA THR A 22 18.81 9.64 -57.36
C THR A 22 17.89 10.31 -56.35
N ALA A 23 17.74 11.60 -56.52
CA ALA A 23 16.73 12.43 -55.92
C ALA A 23 15.33 12.02 -56.40
N GLY A 24 14.46 11.67 -55.49
CA GLY A 24 13.04 11.46 -55.71
C GLY A 24 12.25 12.15 -54.63
N ILE A 25 11.84 13.39 -54.91
CA ILE A 25 10.87 14.12 -54.09
C ILE A 25 9.52 13.48 -54.34
N LEU A 26 8.99 12.78 -53.34
CA LEU A 26 7.57 12.45 -53.23
C LEU A 26 7.06 12.94 -51.90
N SER A 27 6.45 14.12 -51.97
CA SER A 27 5.64 14.72 -50.90
C SER A 27 4.44 13.81 -50.66
N SER A 28 4.49 12.99 -49.61
CA SER A 28 3.32 12.30 -49.08
C SER A 28 2.91 13.06 -47.82
N CYS A 29 1.90 13.92 -47.96
CA CYS A 29 1.11 14.37 -46.81
C CYS A 29 0.45 13.16 -46.16
N LEU A 30 1.11 12.51 -45.23
CA LEU A 30 0.48 11.64 -44.25
C LEU A 30 0.02 12.54 -43.11
N THR A 31 -1.27 12.84 -43.11
CA THR A 31 -2.01 13.29 -41.91
C THR A 31 -1.96 12.18 -40.89
N GLY A 32 -0.82 12.03 -40.26
CA GLY A 32 -0.70 11.29 -39.01
C GLY A 32 -1.30 12.16 -37.95
N GLY A 33 -2.53 11.87 -37.54
CA GLY A 33 -3.08 12.38 -36.32
C GLY A 33 -2.14 11.97 -35.17
N GLY A 34 -1.25 12.88 -34.80
CA GLY A 34 -0.46 12.72 -33.59
C GLY A 34 -1.44 12.58 -32.44
N LYS A 35 -1.51 11.40 -31.84
CA LYS A 35 -2.05 11.29 -30.48
C LYS A 35 -1.36 12.38 -29.66
N ALA A 36 -2.11 13.38 -29.22
CA ALA A 36 -1.65 14.34 -28.23
C ALA A 36 -0.92 13.53 -27.17
N GLY A 37 0.33 13.90 -26.87
CA GLY A 37 1.25 13.08 -26.09
C GLY A 37 0.55 12.51 -24.89
N ALA A 38 0.49 11.19 -24.81
CA ALA A 38 -0.13 10.49 -23.69
C ALA A 38 0.54 11.02 -22.42
N GLN A 39 -0.23 11.60 -21.52
CA GLN A 39 0.26 12.01 -20.23
C GLN A 39 0.91 10.78 -19.58
N PRO A 40 2.06 10.93 -18.91
CA PRO A 40 2.67 9.79 -18.25
C PRO A 40 1.69 9.18 -17.23
N ALA A 41 1.47 7.88 -17.35
CA ALA A 41 0.59 7.15 -16.43
C ALA A 41 0.97 7.41 -14.96
N LEU A 42 -0.05 7.57 -14.11
CA LEU A 42 0.11 7.62 -12.68
C LEU A 42 0.29 6.19 -12.16
N ILE A 43 1.45 5.88 -11.60
CA ILE A 43 1.76 4.53 -11.10
C ILE A 43 1.45 4.48 -9.61
N LEU A 44 0.48 3.65 -9.21
CA LEU A 44 0.11 3.45 -7.81
C LEU A 44 0.55 2.08 -7.29
N GLY A 45 1.25 2.09 -6.16
CA GLY A 45 1.50 0.89 -5.40
C GLY A 45 0.25 0.44 -4.65
N ILE A 46 -0.12 -0.84 -4.77
CA ILE A 46 -1.24 -1.44 -4.04
C ILE A 46 -0.79 -2.66 -3.25
N MET A 47 -1.51 -2.95 -2.17
CA MET A 47 -1.36 -4.17 -1.38
C MET A 47 -2.70 -4.92 -1.32
N PRO A 48 -2.72 -6.23 -1.04
CA PRO A 48 -3.95 -6.99 -0.87
C PRO A 48 -4.60 -6.64 0.49
N SER A 49 -5.21 -5.46 0.57
CA SER A 49 -5.89 -4.93 1.75
C SER A 49 -7.16 -4.19 1.33
N VAL A 50 -8.15 -4.15 2.22
CA VAL A 50 -9.49 -3.61 1.93
C VAL A 50 -9.52 -2.11 1.70
N ASP A 51 -8.54 -1.37 2.19
CA ASP A 51 -8.39 0.08 1.95
C ASP A 51 -8.10 0.42 0.47
N TYR A 52 -7.62 -0.55 -0.32
CA TYR A 52 -7.47 -0.39 -1.78
C TYR A 52 -8.73 -0.76 -2.57
N LEU A 53 -9.76 -1.31 -1.93
CA LEU A 53 -10.94 -1.84 -2.63
C LEU A 53 -11.66 -0.78 -3.48
N PRO A 54 -11.89 0.46 -3.02
CA PRO A 54 -12.49 1.48 -3.88
C PRO A 54 -11.66 1.78 -5.15
N ILE A 55 -10.31 1.74 -5.06
CA ILE A 55 -9.44 1.94 -6.21
C ILE A 55 -9.52 0.74 -7.18
N ALA A 56 -9.57 -0.48 -6.65
CA ALA A 56 -9.68 -1.69 -7.46
C ALA A 56 -11.00 -1.72 -8.23
N ILE A 57 -12.12 -1.43 -7.57
CA ILE A 57 -13.45 -1.32 -8.18
C ILE A 57 -13.47 -0.19 -9.22
N ALA A 58 -12.88 0.97 -8.92
CA ALA A 58 -12.79 2.07 -9.87
C ALA A 58 -12.01 1.67 -11.13
N SER A 59 -10.94 0.90 -10.99
CA SER A 59 -10.16 0.38 -12.11
C SER A 59 -10.96 -0.63 -12.95
N GLU A 60 -11.62 -1.59 -12.29
CA GLU A 60 -12.39 -2.64 -12.96
C GLU A 60 -13.59 -2.09 -13.75
N HIS A 61 -14.27 -1.07 -13.18
CA HIS A 61 -15.44 -0.44 -13.80
C HIS A 61 -15.09 0.75 -14.72
N GLY A 62 -13.81 1.04 -14.95
CA GLY A 62 -13.39 2.16 -15.79
C GLY A 62 -13.85 3.53 -15.25
N PHE A 63 -13.90 3.70 -13.92
CA PHE A 63 -14.32 4.96 -13.31
C PHE A 63 -13.23 6.03 -13.34
N PHE A 64 -12.00 5.66 -13.62
CA PHE A 64 -10.92 6.55 -14.04
C PHE A 64 -10.32 6.06 -15.36
N ASP A 65 -9.61 6.93 -16.04
CA ASP A 65 -9.02 6.64 -17.36
C ASP A 65 -7.75 5.78 -17.26
N ASP A 66 -7.25 5.33 -18.44
CA ASP A 66 -6.04 4.49 -18.56
C ASP A 66 -4.75 5.20 -18.11
N SER A 67 -4.86 6.41 -17.53
CA SER A 67 -3.71 7.14 -16.99
C SER A 67 -3.22 6.62 -15.64
N VAL A 68 -3.90 5.62 -15.04
CA VAL A 68 -3.54 5.03 -13.75
C VAL A 68 -3.14 3.58 -13.93
N GLU A 69 -1.91 3.26 -13.54
CA GLU A 69 -1.36 1.90 -13.50
C GLU A 69 -1.25 1.43 -12.04
N LEU A 70 -1.64 0.17 -11.76
CA LEU A 70 -1.59 -0.42 -10.43
C LEU A 70 -0.46 -1.46 -10.34
N VAL A 71 0.48 -1.27 -9.40
CA VAL A 71 1.60 -2.19 -9.13
C VAL A 71 1.43 -2.83 -7.75
N ARG A 72 1.49 -4.17 -7.67
CA ARG A 72 1.25 -4.92 -6.43
C ARG A 72 2.52 -5.13 -5.61
N PHE A 73 2.40 -4.94 -4.29
CA PHE A 73 3.43 -5.24 -3.29
C PHE A 73 2.91 -6.24 -2.25
N SER A 74 3.83 -6.98 -1.63
CA SER A 74 3.51 -7.99 -0.62
C SER A 74 3.83 -7.55 0.82
N SER A 75 4.52 -6.42 0.99
CA SER A 75 4.89 -5.88 2.30
C SER A 75 4.96 -4.35 2.31
N PRO A 76 4.75 -3.71 3.49
CA PRO A 76 4.97 -2.28 3.66
C PRO A 76 6.39 -1.84 3.28
N MET A 77 7.39 -2.65 3.59
CA MET A 77 8.79 -2.34 3.28
C MET A 77 9.05 -2.25 1.77
N GLU A 78 8.50 -3.19 0.98
CA GLU A 78 8.61 -3.16 -0.49
C GLU A 78 7.90 -1.93 -1.07
N ARG A 79 6.69 -1.62 -0.60
CA ARG A 79 5.92 -0.43 -0.98
C ARG A 79 6.67 0.87 -0.68
N ASP A 80 7.20 1.01 0.53
CA ASP A 80 7.90 2.22 0.95
C ASP A 80 9.21 2.40 0.18
N ALA A 81 9.93 1.32 -0.12
CA ALA A 81 11.11 1.36 -0.99
C ALA A 81 10.75 1.82 -2.40
N ALA A 82 9.61 1.38 -2.95
CA ALA A 82 9.14 1.82 -4.26
C ALA A 82 8.78 3.32 -4.28
N LEU A 83 8.16 3.85 -3.21
CA LEU A 83 7.94 5.29 -3.03
C LEU A 83 9.27 6.06 -2.92
N GLN A 84 10.23 5.57 -2.14
CA GLN A 84 11.53 6.21 -1.98
C GLN A 84 12.32 6.29 -3.29
N THR A 85 12.27 5.26 -4.10
CA THR A 85 12.98 5.20 -5.39
C THR A 85 12.24 5.90 -6.53
N GLY A 86 10.98 6.29 -6.31
CA GLY A 86 10.13 6.85 -7.36
C GLY A 86 9.67 5.82 -8.39
N SER A 87 9.74 4.52 -8.07
CA SER A 87 9.23 3.44 -8.91
C SER A 87 7.70 3.44 -8.97
N VAL A 88 7.05 4.06 -7.99
CA VAL A 88 5.62 4.41 -7.99
C VAL A 88 5.45 5.89 -7.66
N ASP A 89 4.38 6.48 -8.17
CA ASP A 89 4.04 7.89 -7.92
C ASP A 89 3.33 8.09 -6.58
N GLY A 90 2.63 7.07 -6.13
CA GLY A 90 1.88 7.09 -4.89
C GLY A 90 1.49 5.69 -4.44
N SER A 91 0.98 5.60 -3.21
CA SER A 91 0.44 4.36 -2.65
C SER A 91 -0.42 4.68 -1.43
N ILE A 92 -1.38 3.82 -1.12
CA ILE A 92 -2.00 3.86 0.20
C ILE A 92 -0.95 3.39 1.22
N THR A 93 -0.80 4.17 2.28
CA THR A 93 0.12 3.90 3.38
C THR A 93 -0.48 4.35 4.70
N ASP A 94 0.12 3.98 5.81
CA ASP A 94 -0.25 4.53 7.11
C ASP A 94 0.45 5.88 7.38
N TYR A 95 -0.16 6.68 8.25
CA TYR A 95 0.36 8.03 8.56
C TYR A 95 1.76 7.98 9.17
N MET A 96 2.10 6.94 9.92
CA MET A 96 3.43 6.78 10.50
C MET A 96 4.49 6.58 9.40
N SER A 97 4.23 5.66 8.46
CA SER A 97 5.13 5.43 7.32
C SER A 97 5.32 6.70 6.49
N ALA A 98 4.24 7.44 6.23
CA ALA A 98 4.33 8.72 5.51
C ALA A 98 5.20 9.75 6.25
N MET A 99 5.00 9.92 7.57
CA MET A 99 5.80 10.81 8.41
C MET A 99 7.27 10.36 8.48
N LEU A 100 7.52 9.06 8.60
CA LEU A 100 8.87 8.50 8.63
C LEU A 100 9.62 8.79 7.33
N LEU A 101 8.99 8.57 6.18
CA LEU A 101 9.56 8.87 4.87
C LEU A 101 9.83 10.37 4.73
N GLN A 102 8.88 11.23 5.10
CA GLN A 102 9.04 12.68 5.05
C GLN A 102 10.19 13.15 5.96
N SER A 103 10.30 12.59 7.17
CA SER A 103 11.37 12.94 8.12
C SER A 103 12.78 12.57 7.61
N LYS A 104 12.87 11.64 6.68
CA LYS A 104 14.10 11.23 5.99
C LYS A 104 14.37 12.02 4.70
N GLY A 105 13.57 13.06 4.44
CA GLY A 105 13.75 13.96 3.30
C GLY A 105 12.97 13.60 2.05
N GLN A 106 12.09 12.57 2.12
CA GLN A 106 11.21 12.25 0.99
C GLN A 106 10.12 13.31 0.89
N GLU A 107 10.04 13.99 -0.26
CA GLU A 107 8.98 14.97 -0.52
C GLU A 107 7.65 14.23 -0.83
N LEU A 108 6.87 14.01 0.22
CA LEU A 108 5.56 13.34 0.16
C LEU A 108 4.42 14.30 0.47
N VAL A 109 3.26 13.99 -0.08
CA VAL A 109 1.96 14.56 0.29
C VAL A 109 0.94 13.44 0.53
N LEU A 110 -0.01 13.68 1.42
CA LEU A 110 -1.07 12.76 1.82
C LEU A 110 -2.42 13.48 1.68
N PRO A 111 -2.92 13.66 0.43
CA PRO A 111 -4.14 14.43 0.19
C PRO A 111 -5.43 13.73 0.59
N LEU A 112 -5.45 12.39 0.64
CA LEU A 112 -6.66 11.59 0.79
C LEU A 112 -6.54 10.63 1.97
N ALA A 113 -7.50 10.68 2.90
CA ALA A 113 -7.69 9.64 3.91
C ALA A 113 -8.36 8.41 3.29
N THR A 114 -7.93 7.22 3.70
CA THR A 114 -8.53 5.94 3.31
C THR A 114 -8.99 5.17 4.55
N GLN A 115 -9.84 4.17 4.35
CA GLN A 115 -10.41 3.38 5.42
C GLN A 115 -9.81 1.96 5.39
N GLY A 116 -8.89 1.70 6.32
CA GLY A 116 -8.34 0.36 6.58
C GLY A 116 -9.15 -0.37 7.65
N SER A 117 -8.99 -1.69 7.73
CA SER A 117 -9.58 -2.50 8.79
C SER A 117 -8.51 -3.44 9.35
N PHE A 118 -8.34 -3.39 10.67
CA PHE A 118 -7.33 -4.15 11.40
C PHE A 118 -7.95 -4.78 12.64
N ARG A 119 -7.61 -6.03 12.91
CA ARG A 119 -8.08 -6.74 14.10
C ARG A 119 -6.96 -7.54 14.74
N LEU A 120 -7.06 -7.81 16.04
CA LEU A 120 -6.13 -8.68 16.75
C LEU A 120 -6.56 -10.14 16.58
N ALA A 121 -5.64 -10.97 16.08
CA ALA A 121 -5.78 -12.41 16.04
C ALA A 121 -4.91 -13.05 17.13
N PHE A 122 -5.47 -14.03 17.85
CA PHE A 122 -4.74 -14.87 18.80
C PHE A 122 -4.27 -16.14 18.08
N GLY A 123 -3.11 -16.68 18.48
CA GLY A 123 -2.63 -18.00 18.06
C GLY A 123 -3.46 -19.15 18.66
N HIS A 124 -3.04 -20.39 18.37
CA HIS A 124 -3.68 -21.60 18.88
C HIS A 124 -3.42 -21.87 20.38
N ASN A 125 -3.70 -20.90 21.22
CA ASN A 125 -3.62 -21.05 22.68
C ASN A 125 -4.96 -20.70 23.30
N GLU A 126 -5.70 -21.71 23.76
CA GLU A 126 -7.04 -21.56 24.33
C GLU A 126 -7.08 -20.74 25.62
N ASP A 127 -5.94 -20.59 26.32
CA ASP A 127 -5.83 -19.78 27.52
C ASP A 127 -5.79 -18.27 27.23
N LEU A 128 -5.52 -17.88 25.96
CA LEU A 128 -5.42 -16.49 25.56
C LEU A 128 -6.81 -15.96 25.12
N MET A 129 -7.49 -15.31 26.05
CA MET A 129 -8.85 -14.83 25.84
C MET A 129 -8.99 -13.32 25.78
N ARG A 130 -8.06 -12.57 26.36
CA ARG A 130 -8.12 -11.11 26.52
C ARG A 130 -6.78 -10.49 26.21
N LEU A 131 -6.77 -9.19 25.95
CA LEU A 131 -5.53 -8.42 25.73
C LEU A 131 -4.56 -8.52 26.91
N SER A 132 -5.09 -8.60 28.16
CA SER A 132 -4.27 -8.77 29.36
C SER A 132 -3.49 -10.09 29.41
N ASP A 133 -3.96 -11.11 28.72
CA ASP A 133 -3.34 -12.44 28.73
C ASP A 133 -2.10 -12.48 27.81
N LEU A 134 -1.88 -11.40 27.07
CA LEU A 134 -0.73 -11.22 26.16
C LEU A 134 0.53 -10.68 26.85
N GLU A 135 0.50 -10.46 28.17
CA GLU A 135 1.69 -10.08 28.93
C GLU A 135 2.78 -11.16 28.81
N GLY A 136 3.99 -10.76 28.41
CA GLY A 136 5.14 -11.65 28.19
C GLY A 136 5.08 -12.54 26.94
N LYS A 137 4.03 -12.43 26.13
CA LYS A 137 3.78 -13.27 24.97
C LYS A 137 4.53 -12.83 23.71
N HIS A 138 4.66 -13.72 22.72
CA HIS A 138 5.29 -13.45 21.43
C HIS A 138 4.27 -12.83 20.47
N ILE A 139 4.45 -11.56 20.15
CA ILE A 139 3.51 -10.81 19.30
C ILE A 139 4.16 -10.51 17.95
N GLY A 140 3.54 -11.01 16.89
CA GLY A 140 3.98 -10.77 15.52
C GLY A 140 3.66 -9.35 15.06
N LEU A 141 4.66 -8.60 14.59
CA LEU A 141 4.48 -7.23 14.11
C LEU A 141 5.45 -6.89 12.98
N SER A 142 5.25 -5.73 12.37
CA SER A 142 6.22 -5.06 11.49
C SER A 142 6.69 -3.80 12.21
N SER A 143 7.98 -3.73 12.51
CA SER A 143 8.58 -2.58 13.18
C SER A 143 8.48 -1.32 12.35
N HIS A 144 8.35 -0.17 13.01
CA HIS A 144 8.27 1.16 12.40
C HIS A 144 7.04 1.36 11.50
N THR A 145 5.98 0.58 11.76
CA THR A 145 4.68 0.73 11.09
C THR A 145 3.57 0.95 12.11
N VAL A 146 2.40 1.31 11.61
CA VAL A 146 1.19 1.41 12.42
C VAL A 146 0.87 0.15 13.22
N ILE A 147 1.35 -1.02 12.77
CA ILE A 147 1.11 -2.28 13.50
C ILE A 147 1.88 -2.32 14.83
N GLU A 148 3.12 -1.84 14.87
CA GLU A 148 3.86 -1.71 16.14
C GLU A 148 3.16 -0.71 17.08
N TYR A 149 2.81 0.48 16.55
CA TYR A 149 2.06 1.49 17.30
C TYR A 149 0.76 0.93 17.87
N ALA A 150 -0.06 0.30 17.04
CA ALA A 150 -1.33 -0.28 17.44
C ALA A 150 -1.17 -1.39 18.49
N THR A 151 -0.14 -2.23 18.34
CA THR A 151 0.16 -3.29 19.30
C THR A 151 0.47 -2.72 20.67
N GLU A 152 1.33 -1.71 20.75
CA GLU A 152 1.67 -1.06 22.03
C GLU A 152 0.49 -0.30 22.65
N LYS A 153 -0.36 0.31 21.81
CA LYS A 153 -1.57 1.02 22.28
C LYS A 153 -2.67 0.06 22.72
N ALA A 154 -2.81 -1.09 22.08
CA ALA A 154 -3.78 -2.11 22.46
C ALA A 154 -3.38 -2.82 23.76
N LEU A 155 -2.09 -3.04 23.98
CA LEU A 155 -1.56 -3.73 25.15
C LEU A 155 -1.28 -2.77 26.31
N VAL A 156 -2.31 -2.04 26.76
CA VAL A 156 -2.19 -1.12 27.88
C VAL A 156 -2.91 -1.69 29.10
N SER A 157 -2.21 -1.74 30.22
CA SER A 157 -2.79 -2.15 31.51
C SER A 157 -3.80 -1.12 32.01
N PRO A 158 -4.71 -1.49 32.95
CA PRO A 158 -5.61 -0.53 33.60
C PRO A 158 -4.90 0.65 34.30
N LYS A 159 -3.60 0.52 34.56
CA LYS A 159 -2.75 1.58 35.15
C LYS A 159 -2.11 2.50 34.08
N GLY A 160 -2.46 2.34 32.79
CA GLY A 160 -1.96 3.17 31.69
C GLY A 160 -0.52 2.84 31.25
N LYS A 161 0.03 1.69 31.66
CA LYS A 161 1.36 1.24 31.22
C LYS A 161 1.21 0.16 30.14
N THR A 162 2.03 0.23 29.11
CA THR A 162 2.13 -0.86 28.13
C THR A 162 2.53 -2.16 28.83
N LEU A 163 1.79 -3.22 28.59
CA LEU A 163 2.13 -4.56 29.05
C LEU A 163 3.43 -5.01 28.35
N PRO A 164 4.38 -5.61 29.07
CA PRO A 164 5.56 -6.17 28.44
C PRO A 164 5.15 -7.32 27.52
N PHE A 165 5.73 -7.38 26.32
CA PHE A 165 5.59 -8.48 25.38
C PHE A 165 6.89 -8.69 24.61
N THR A 166 7.05 -9.83 23.95
CA THR A 166 8.20 -10.14 23.09
C THR A 166 7.83 -9.86 21.64
N PRO A 167 8.35 -8.78 21.01
CA PRO A 167 8.07 -8.51 19.61
C PRO A 167 8.79 -9.53 18.71
N VAL A 168 8.06 -10.07 17.75
CA VAL A 168 8.59 -10.95 16.71
C VAL A 168 8.43 -10.24 15.36
N GLU A 169 9.56 -9.91 14.74
CA GLU A 169 9.56 -9.19 13.46
C GLU A 169 9.11 -10.09 12.31
N VAL A 170 7.95 -9.79 11.73
CA VAL A 170 7.38 -10.51 10.58
C VAL A 170 6.79 -9.51 9.59
N GLN A 171 7.57 -9.11 8.59
CA GLN A 171 7.18 -8.09 7.62
C GLN A 171 6.01 -8.50 6.71
N LYS A 172 5.98 -9.79 6.30
CA LYS A 172 4.97 -10.29 5.37
C LYS A 172 3.73 -10.77 6.12
N VAL A 173 2.59 -10.13 5.90
CA VAL A 173 1.32 -10.45 6.57
C VAL A 173 0.88 -11.92 6.37
N PRO A 174 1.00 -12.53 5.17
CA PRO A 174 0.68 -13.95 5.01
C PRO A 174 1.54 -14.86 5.91
N ILE A 175 2.83 -14.56 6.08
CA ILE A 175 3.72 -15.34 6.95
C ILE A 175 3.30 -15.17 8.40
N ARG A 176 2.94 -13.95 8.82
CA ARG A 176 2.43 -13.67 10.18
C ARG A 176 1.19 -14.51 10.50
N LEU A 177 0.25 -14.65 9.54
CA LEU A 177 -0.92 -15.51 9.69
C LEU A 177 -0.53 -16.99 9.85
N GLU A 178 0.41 -17.49 9.06
CA GLU A 178 0.85 -18.89 9.17
C GLU A 178 1.57 -19.16 10.51
N MET A 179 2.37 -18.22 11.01
CA MET A 179 3.03 -18.34 12.32
C MET A 179 2.02 -18.32 13.49
N LEU A 180 0.90 -17.58 13.37
CA LEU A 180 -0.21 -17.68 14.32
C LEU A 180 -0.84 -19.07 14.29
N ARG A 181 -1.03 -19.64 13.09
CA ARG A 181 -1.61 -20.95 12.90
C ARG A 181 -0.72 -22.09 13.38
N SER A 182 0.59 -21.95 13.24
CA SER A 182 1.57 -22.93 13.74
C SER A 182 1.82 -22.82 15.26
N GLY A 183 1.34 -21.76 15.90
CA GLY A 183 1.59 -21.52 17.33
C GLY A 183 2.97 -20.90 17.61
N GLU A 184 3.68 -20.44 16.59
CA GLU A 184 4.93 -19.71 16.74
C GLU A 184 4.72 -18.27 17.23
N LEU A 185 3.51 -17.74 17.05
CA LEU A 185 3.07 -16.46 17.59
C LEU A 185 1.86 -16.67 18.49
N ASP A 186 1.84 -15.96 19.61
CA ASP A 186 0.72 -15.94 20.54
C ASP A 186 -0.39 -14.98 20.05
N ALA A 187 -0.03 -13.87 19.41
CA ALA A 187 -0.98 -12.94 18.79
C ALA A 187 -0.32 -12.08 17.71
N ALA A 188 -1.14 -11.44 16.87
CA ALA A 188 -0.74 -10.39 15.95
C ALA A 188 -1.92 -9.53 15.53
N ILE A 189 -1.66 -8.26 15.24
CA ILE A 189 -2.63 -7.41 14.54
C ILE A 189 -2.51 -7.70 13.03
N LEU A 190 -3.66 -8.01 12.42
CA LEU A 190 -3.78 -8.35 11.01
C LEU A 190 -4.73 -7.37 10.32
N PRO A 191 -4.36 -6.86 9.12
CA PRO A 191 -5.31 -6.18 8.26
C PRO A 191 -6.30 -7.18 7.65
N GLU A 192 -7.47 -6.69 7.21
CA GLU A 192 -8.31 -7.47 6.30
C GLU A 192 -7.63 -7.62 4.92
N PRO A 193 -7.72 -8.80 4.29
CA PRO A 193 -8.56 -9.97 4.60
C PRO A 193 -7.96 -10.96 5.61
N PHE A 194 -6.75 -10.74 6.07
CA PHE A 194 -6.01 -11.73 6.89
C PHE A 194 -6.64 -11.97 8.26
N ALA A 195 -7.32 -10.98 8.83
CA ALA A 195 -8.06 -11.14 10.07
C ALA A 195 -9.27 -12.07 9.88
N THR A 196 -10.03 -11.91 8.79
CA THR A 196 -11.12 -12.86 8.45
C THR A 196 -10.58 -14.24 8.11
N LEU A 197 -9.47 -14.33 7.34
CA LEU A 197 -8.82 -15.63 7.07
C LEU A 197 -8.37 -16.33 8.36
N ALA A 198 -7.85 -15.59 9.34
CA ALA A 198 -7.52 -16.16 10.65
C ALA A 198 -8.77 -16.75 11.32
N ALA A 199 -9.88 -16.01 11.34
CA ALA A 199 -11.16 -16.49 11.90
C ALA A 199 -11.70 -17.74 11.17
N THR A 200 -11.66 -17.79 9.82
CA THR A 200 -12.09 -18.96 9.06
C THR A 200 -11.21 -20.19 9.28
N LYS A 201 -9.99 -20.00 9.78
CA LYS A 201 -9.06 -21.07 10.19
C LYS A 201 -9.19 -21.45 11.66
N GLY A 202 -10.21 -20.95 12.34
CA GLY A 202 -10.49 -21.29 13.75
C GLY A 202 -9.69 -20.48 14.77
N LEU A 203 -8.93 -19.46 14.35
CA LEU A 203 -8.26 -18.56 15.28
C LEU A 203 -9.27 -17.56 15.86
N ARG A 204 -9.07 -17.20 17.11
CA ARG A 204 -9.85 -16.16 17.75
C ARG A 204 -9.41 -14.79 17.21
N VAL A 205 -10.37 -13.99 16.77
CA VAL A 205 -10.14 -12.63 16.27
C VAL A 205 -11.05 -11.66 17.01
N VAL A 206 -10.48 -10.55 17.49
CA VAL A 206 -11.22 -9.52 18.23
C VAL A 206 -10.93 -8.13 17.64
N SER A 207 -11.88 -7.22 17.81
CA SER A 207 -11.66 -5.81 17.49
C SER A 207 -10.61 -5.20 18.42
N LEU A 208 -9.88 -4.22 17.91
CA LEU A 208 -9.02 -3.39 18.75
C LEU A 208 -9.88 -2.41 19.57
N PRO A 209 -9.39 -1.92 20.72
CA PRO A 209 -10.04 -0.83 21.42
C PRO A 209 -10.20 0.42 20.54
N ASP A 210 -11.30 1.14 20.72
CA ASP A 210 -11.61 2.35 19.94
C ASP A 210 -10.48 3.40 20.01
N GLY A 211 -10.29 4.15 18.94
CA GLY A 211 -9.33 5.26 18.85
C GLY A 211 -7.88 4.86 18.65
N ILE A 212 -7.56 3.55 18.49
CA ILE A 212 -6.17 3.10 18.30
C ILE A 212 -5.73 3.26 16.86
N ILE A 213 -6.52 2.77 15.90
CA ILE A 213 -6.16 2.69 14.48
C ILE A 213 -7.28 3.13 13.53
N GLU A 214 -8.24 3.86 14.02
CA GLU A 214 -9.25 4.48 13.19
C GLU A 214 -8.63 5.64 12.41
N HIS A 215 -8.93 5.71 11.11
CA HIS A 215 -8.51 6.81 10.23
C HIS A 215 -7.00 7.09 10.20
N ILE A 216 -6.17 6.03 10.13
CA ILE A 216 -4.72 6.14 10.14
C ILE A 216 -4.05 5.80 8.81
N THR A 217 -4.82 5.48 7.78
CA THR A 217 -4.33 5.19 6.43
C THR A 217 -4.75 6.28 5.46
N GLY A 218 -3.97 6.46 4.40
CA GLY A 218 -4.25 7.45 3.38
C GLY A 218 -3.45 7.21 2.11
N LEU A 219 -3.90 7.83 1.03
CA LEU A 219 -3.22 7.79 -0.25
C LEU A 219 -2.15 8.86 -0.28
N ALA A 220 -0.90 8.42 -0.20
CA ALA A 220 0.27 9.27 -0.30
C ALA A 220 0.79 9.32 -1.75
N PHE A 221 1.35 10.46 -2.13
CA PHE A 221 2.04 10.67 -3.41
C PHE A 221 3.41 11.29 -3.17
N LEU A 222 4.34 11.02 -4.09
CA LEU A 222 5.48 11.90 -4.27
C LEU A 222 4.96 13.30 -4.65
N ARG A 223 5.43 14.34 -3.96
CA ARG A 223 4.98 15.72 -4.21
C ARG A 223 5.08 16.10 -5.69
N LYS A 224 6.22 15.79 -6.31
CA LYS A 224 6.46 16.03 -7.73
C LYS A 224 5.37 15.38 -8.59
N SER A 225 5.05 14.11 -8.34
CA SER A 225 4.03 13.39 -9.11
C SER A 225 2.63 13.96 -8.89
N TYR A 226 2.30 14.29 -7.63
CA TYR A 226 1.04 14.94 -7.28
C TYR A 226 0.82 16.27 -8.02
N GLU A 227 1.87 17.05 -8.21
CA GLU A 227 1.83 18.35 -8.88
C GLU A 227 1.87 18.21 -10.40
N THR A 228 2.76 17.39 -10.95
CA THR A 228 2.98 17.27 -12.40
C THR A 228 1.99 16.36 -13.11
N LYS A 229 1.39 15.38 -12.40
CA LYS A 229 0.39 14.44 -12.94
C LYS A 229 -1.03 14.79 -12.44
N ARG A 230 -1.28 16.06 -12.17
CA ARG A 230 -2.53 16.55 -11.58
C ARG A 230 -3.81 16.04 -12.25
N PRO A 231 -3.94 16.00 -13.61
CA PRO A 231 -5.12 15.47 -14.28
C PRO A 231 -5.40 14.00 -13.91
N ALA A 232 -4.36 13.15 -13.87
CA ALA A 232 -4.49 11.73 -13.52
C ALA A 232 -4.86 11.56 -12.02
N VAL A 233 -4.31 12.41 -11.13
CA VAL A 233 -4.70 12.43 -9.70
C VAL A 233 -6.17 12.81 -9.54
N VAL A 234 -6.65 13.81 -10.27
CA VAL A 234 -8.07 14.21 -10.26
C VAL A 234 -8.97 13.08 -10.79
N SER A 235 -8.57 12.45 -11.90
CA SER A 235 -9.29 11.29 -12.48
C SER A 235 -9.39 10.14 -11.48
N LEU A 236 -8.27 9.80 -10.82
CA LEU A 236 -8.23 8.77 -9.78
C LEU A 236 -9.20 9.09 -8.62
N ILE A 237 -9.19 10.31 -8.08
CA ILE A 237 -10.04 10.69 -6.94
C ILE A 237 -11.52 10.72 -7.35
N LYS A 238 -11.85 11.19 -8.55
CA LYS A 238 -13.20 11.07 -9.10
C LYS A 238 -13.66 9.63 -9.21
N GLY A 239 -12.78 8.75 -9.73
CA GLY A 239 -13.03 7.32 -9.81
C GLY A 239 -13.24 6.67 -8.45
N TYR A 240 -12.42 7.04 -7.48
CA TYR A 240 -12.56 6.61 -6.08
C TYR A 240 -13.96 6.95 -5.53
N ASN A 241 -14.43 8.18 -5.71
CA ASN A 241 -15.76 8.59 -5.26
C ASN A 241 -16.89 7.83 -5.97
N LYS A 242 -16.76 7.61 -7.29
CA LYS A 242 -17.72 6.79 -8.05
C LYS A 242 -17.77 5.35 -7.56
N ALA A 243 -16.62 4.77 -7.23
CA ALA A 243 -16.55 3.41 -6.71
C ALA A 243 -17.25 3.29 -5.36
N ILE A 244 -17.08 4.27 -4.46
CA ILE A 244 -17.75 4.29 -3.18
C ILE A 244 -19.29 4.39 -3.37
N ALA A 245 -19.76 5.30 -4.21
CA ALA A 245 -21.17 5.40 -4.53
C ALA A 245 -21.71 4.08 -5.09
N TYR A 246 -21.00 3.48 -6.04
CA TYR A 246 -21.34 2.16 -6.59
C TYR A 246 -21.45 1.08 -5.51
N MET A 247 -20.47 1.00 -4.59
CA MET A 247 -20.46 0.03 -3.49
C MET A 247 -21.62 0.23 -2.50
N GLN A 248 -22.06 1.48 -2.31
CA GLN A 248 -23.17 1.82 -1.42
C GLN A 248 -24.55 1.52 -2.04
N GLU A 249 -24.67 1.67 -3.36
CA GLU A 249 -25.92 1.51 -4.12
C GLU A 249 -26.14 0.08 -4.64
N THR A 250 -25.07 -0.74 -4.70
CA THR A 250 -25.06 -2.06 -5.33
C THR A 250 -24.89 -3.15 -4.28
N PRO A 251 -25.69 -4.23 -4.30
CA PRO A 251 -25.51 -5.39 -3.43
C PRO A 251 -24.09 -5.96 -3.54
N ARG A 252 -23.52 -6.36 -2.39
CA ARG A 252 -22.14 -6.83 -2.30
C ARG A 252 -21.84 -8.03 -3.21
N GLU A 253 -22.83 -8.87 -3.42
CA GLU A 253 -22.76 -10.06 -4.27
C GLU A 253 -22.41 -9.73 -5.73
N GLU A 254 -22.76 -8.52 -6.21
CA GLU A 254 -22.49 -8.08 -7.58
C GLU A 254 -21.04 -7.65 -7.79
N TRP A 255 -20.33 -7.21 -6.73
CA TRP A 255 -18.94 -6.78 -6.80
C TRP A 255 -17.98 -7.61 -5.93
N VAL A 256 -18.45 -8.78 -5.41
CA VAL A 256 -17.59 -9.71 -4.68
C VAL A 256 -16.41 -10.20 -5.53
N GLY A 257 -16.58 -10.24 -6.85
CA GLY A 257 -15.52 -10.57 -7.80
C GLY A 257 -14.30 -9.62 -7.68
N SER A 258 -14.53 -8.33 -7.51
CA SER A 258 -13.48 -7.33 -7.30
C SER A 258 -12.71 -7.60 -6.00
N ILE A 259 -13.40 -8.00 -4.93
CA ILE A 259 -12.75 -8.42 -3.67
C ILE A 259 -11.85 -9.63 -3.90
N VAL A 260 -12.38 -10.65 -4.56
CA VAL A 260 -11.64 -11.89 -4.86
C VAL A 260 -10.39 -11.59 -5.67
N GLN A 261 -10.52 -10.77 -6.71
CA GLN A 261 -9.40 -10.41 -7.58
C GLN A 261 -8.34 -9.56 -6.86
N LEU A 262 -8.78 -8.57 -6.07
CA LEU A 262 -7.86 -7.71 -5.33
C LEU A 262 -7.11 -8.49 -4.26
N LEU A 263 -7.84 -9.26 -3.44
CA LEU A 263 -7.33 -9.85 -2.21
C LEU A 263 -6.79 -11.27 -2.40
N GLY A 264 -7.15 -11.95 -3.50
CA GLY A 264 -6.73 -13.32 -3.76
C GLY A 264 -7.34 -14.34 -2.79
N ILE A 265 -8.58 -14.12 -2.35
CA ILE A 265 -9.30 -14.96 -1.38
C ILE A 265 -10.51 -15.62 -2.02
N PRO A 266 -11.01 -16.76 -1.47
CA PRO A 266 -12.21 -17.41 -1.97
C PRO A 266 -13.46 -16.53 -1.83
N PRO A 267 -14.46 -16.66 -2.73
CA PRO A 267 -15.70 -15.86 -2.68
C PRO A 267 -16.45 -15.96 -1.35
N GLU A 268 -16.51 -17.15 -0.75
CA GLU A 268 -17.15 -17.37 0.54
C GLU A 268 -16.45 -16.62 1.70
N VAL A 269 -15.15 -16.41 1.61
CA VAL A 269 -14.39 -15.56 2.56
C VAL A 269 -14.63 -14.10 2.25
N ALA A 270 -14.66 -13.72 0.97
CA ALA A 270 -14.90 -12.35 0.54
C ALA A 270 -16.26 -11.81 1.03
N LEU A 271 -17.29 -12.64 1.06
CA LEU A 271 -18.61 -12.29 1.60
C LEU A 271 -18.62 -12.12 3.13
N GLN A 272 -17.68 -12.74 3.86
CA GLN A 272 -17.58 -12.66 5.32
C GLN A 272 -16.69 -11.50 5.81
N LEU A 273 -15.99 -10.79 4.91
CA LEU A 273 -15.11 -9.68 5.30
C LEU A 273 -15.87 -8.61 6.08
N GLN A 274 -15.26 -8.14 7.13
CA GLN A 274 -15.71 -6.93 7.84
C GLN A 274 -15.08 -5.71 7.16
N LEU A 275 -15.78 -5.20 6.14
CA LEU A 275 -15.35 -4.01 5.43
C LEU A 275 -15.53 -2.77 6.31
N PRO A 276 -14.62 -1.78 6.18
CA PRO A 276 -14.82 -0.49 6.83
C PRO A 276 -15.99 0.26 6.18
N ASP A 277 -16.48 1.26 6.88
CA ASP A 277 -17.43 2.22 6.31
C ASP A 277 -16.67 3.18 5.39
N TYR A 278 -16.80 2.97 4.08
CA TYR A 278 -16.12 3.78 3.08
C TYR A 278 -16.80 5.12 2.89
N HIS A 279 -16.00 6.19 2.91
CA HIS A 279 -16.47 7.57 2.73
C HIS A 279 -15.85 8.21 1.48
N PRO A 280 -16.58 9.13 0.82
CA PRO A 280 -16.02 9.93 -0.27
C PRO A 280 -14.70 10.59 0.12
N ALA A 281 -13.88 10.90 -0.89
CA ALA A 281 -12.57 11.49 -0.72
C ALA A 281 -12.58 12.71 0.21
N ALA A 282 -11.81 12.63 1.28
CA ALA A 282 -11.59 13.69 2.25
C ALA A 282 -10.11 13.76 2.64
N SER A 283 -9.64 14.95 2.98
CA SER A 283 -8.28 15.10 3.52
C SER A 283 -8.18 14.42 4.87
N PRO A 284 -6.99 13.88 5.24
CA PRO A 284 -6.74 13.34 6.56
C PRO A 284 -7.04 14.37 7.66
N ASP A 285 -7.70 13.93 8.73
CA ASP A 285 -7.78 14.73 9.94
C ASP A 285 -6.43 14.70 10.68
N THR A 286 -5.77 15.85 10.68
CA THR A 286 -4.45 15.99 11.28
C THR A 286 -4.44 15.85 12.80
N THR A 287 -5.59 15.84 13.47
CA THR A 287 -5.68 15.57 14.91
C THR A 287 -5.20 14.16 15.25
N HIS A 288 -5.35 13.20 14.32
CA HIS A 288 -4.82 11.84 14.47
C HIS A 288 -3.29 11.77 14.35
N PHE A 289 -2.63 12.82 13.83
CA PHE A 289 -1.17 12.83 13.69
C PHE A 289 -0.44 13.00 15.02
N ALA A 290 -0.98 13.81 15.92
CA ALA A 290 -0.31 14.18 17.17
C ALA A 290 0.08 12.96 18.02
N PRO A 291 -0.81 12.01 18.35
CA PRO A 291 -0.47 10.85 19.17
C PRO A 291 0.53 9.91 18.49
N ILE A 292 0.46 9.77 17.16
CA ILE A 292 1.41 8.97 16.38
C ILE A 292 2.78 9.65 16.38
N LEU A 293 2.83 10.95 16.12
CA LEU A 293 4.08 11.72 16.07
C LEU A 293 4.80 11.72 17.44
N GLU A 294 4.05 11.87 18.53
CA GLU A 294 4.60 11.81 19.88
C GLU A 294 5.21 10.43 20.18
N TRP A 295 4.50 9.35 19.80
CA TRP A 295 5.02 7.99 19.90
C TRP A 295 6.30 7.81 19.06
N MET A 296 6.31 8.29 17.82
CA MET A 296 7.49 8.22 16.93
C MET A 296 8.70 8.97 17.53
N LYS A 297 8.48 10.12 18.14
CA LYS A 297 9.53 10.88 18.84
C LYS A 297 10.05 10.14 20.06
N THR A 298 9.17 9.55 20.85
CA THR A 298 9.53 8.73 22.01
C THR A 298 10.39 7.53 21.60
N LYS A 299 10.04 6.88 20.49
CA LYS A 299 10.81 5.78 19.88
C LYS A 299 12.08 6.24 19.15
N LYS A 300 12.32 7.54 19.03
CA LYS A 300 13.44 8.12 18.27
C LYS A 300 13.42 7.76 16.78
N LEU A 301 12.24 7.49 16.22
CA LEU A 301 12.04 7.19 14.80
C LEU A 301 12.15 8.45 13.95
N VAL A 302 11.80 9.60 14.51
CA VAL A 302 11.91 10.92 13.90
C VAL A 302 12.62 11.90 14.84
N PRO A 303 13.26 12.96 14.32
CA PRO A 303 13.85 14.00 15.15
C PRO A 303 12.79 14.68 16.05
N GLN A 304 13.18 15.15 17.25
CA GLN A 304 12.27 15.86 18.15
C GLN A 304 11.69 17.14 17.52
N SER A 305 12.44 17.78 16.61
CA SER A 305 12.02 18.98 15.87
C SER A 305 11.07 18.70 14.70
N TYR A 306 10.86 17.44 14.33
CA TYR A 306 10.01 17.09 13.19
C TYR A 306 8.52 17.41 13.48
N GLN A 307 7.80 17.97 12.50
CA GLN A 307 6.45 18.51 12.66
C GLN A 307 5.44 18.06 11.61
N ALA A 308 5.73 17.12 10.73
CA ALA A 308 4.85 16.67 9.62
C ALA A 308 4.27 17.84 8.77
N THR A 309 4.94 18.97 8.72
CA THR A 309 4.48 20.17 8.02
C THR A 309 4.40 19.93 6.51
N GLY A 310 3.31 20.38 5.88
CA GLY A 310 3.08 20.24 4.44
C GLY A 310 2.79 18.83 3.97
N LEU A 311 2.58 17.88 4.89
CA LEU A 311 2.21 16.50 4.54
C LEU A 311 0.80 16.43 3.97
N VAL A 312 -0.15 17.20 4.50
CA VAL A 312 -1.54 17.22 4.04
C VAL A 312 -1.79 18.48 3.19
N PRO A 313 -1.78 18.38 1.86
CA PRO A 313 -2.20 19.47 0.99
C PRO A 313 -3.74 19.49 0.90
N PRO A 314 -4.34 20.59 0.43
CA PRO A 314 -5.76 20.58 0.08
C PRO A 314 -6.01 19.53 -1.02
N LEU A 315 -7.20 18.90 -0.97
CA LEU A 315 -7.66 18.05 -2.07
C LEU A 315 -7.70 18.85 -3.38
N PRO A 316 -7.46 18.22 -4.52
CA PRO A 316 -7.65 18.87 -5.81
C PRO A 316 -9.14 19.26 -5.98
N ASP A 317 -9.34 20.34 -6.71
CA ASP A 317 -10.71 20.67 -7.19
C ASP A 317 -11.19 19.53 -8.09
N LEU A 318 -12.37 19.00 -7.75
CA LEU A 318 -12.99 17.88 -8.46
C LEU A 318 -14.10 18.34 -9.42
N GLN A 319 -14.20 19.66 -9.70
CA GLN A 319 -15.17 20.17 -10.68
C GLN A 319 -14.88 19.78 -12.12
#